data_517ffc55c56ffa2326dd3bdbf6b823a6
#
_entry.id   517ffc55c56ffa2326dd3bdbf6b823a6
#
_cell.length_a   1.000
_cell.length_b   1.000
_cell.length_c   1.000
_cell.angle_alpha   90.00
_cell.angle_beta   90.00
_cell.angle_gamma   90.00
#
_symmetry.space_group_name_H-M   'P 1'
#
loop_
_entity.id
_entity.type
_entity.pdbx_description
1 polymer ?
#
loop_
_entity_poly.entity_id
_entity_poly.type
_entity_poly.pdbx_seq_one_letter_code
_entity_poly.pdbx_strand_id
1 'polypeptide(L)'
;MKDDLKKIIEHENANWSKIFQVELGKNSDKKFSSFWWESYYDELTNGVNKIMLADSLNTILEAGSGSGKATLLLNEKLHKTLLDISPVALEYAKHIANKFEVENTNFVEGNIFSMPFKNNNFDFVWNIGVIEHYELDDIKLIIEEMVRVCNKSGIVAVGMPNFYSGPILKARLLKLLKFIPGYKLDTEKFYELSKIEGIFKEVSKESGRKITYIETKYFGNPLIMETPRFILKTMGGFISRLFRKNKFLMLIICKFE
;
A
#
# COMPACT_ATOMS: atom_id res chain seq x y z
N MET A 1 -9.90 -5.05 -22.04
CA MET A 1 -9.54 -5.69 -20.76
C MET A 1 -9.78 -7.18 -20.94
N LYS A 2 -8.79 -8.02 -20.63
CA LYS A 2 -8.91 -9.50 -20.78
C LYS A 2 -10.04 -9.99 -19.84
N ASP A 3 -10.84 -10.97 -20.27
CA ASP A 3 -11.94 -11.51 -19.46
C ASP A 3 -11.49 -12.05 -18.10
N ASP A 4 -10.27 -12.62 -18.05
CA ASP A 4 -9.69 -13.11 -16.80
C ASP A 4 -9.37 -11.97 -15.82
N LEU A 5 -8.89 -10.83 -16.29
CA LEU A 5 -8.61 -9.66 -15.45
C LEU A 5 -9.90 -9.10 -14.84
N LYS A 6 -11.01 -9.09 -15.62
CA LYS A 6 -12.32 -8.66 -15.10
C LYS A 6 -12.78 -9.55 -13.93
N LYS A 7 -12.64 -10.87 -14.08
CA LYS A 7 -12.97 -11.83 -13.00
C LYS A 7 -12.12 -11.63 -11.76
N ILE A 8 -10.82 -11.36 -11.91
CA ILE A 8 -9.91 -11.07 -10.78
C ILE A 8 -10.40 -9.81 -10.06
N ILE A 9 -10.67 -8.73 -10.78
CA ILE A 9 -11.16 -7.47 -10.22
C ILE A 9 -12.49 -7.67 -9.47
N GLU A 10 -13.45 -8.40 -10.05
CA GLU A 10 -14.73 -8.71 -9.41
C GLU A 10 -14.55 -9.55 -8.13
N HIS A 11 -13.66 -10.53 -8.17
CA HIS A 11 -13.32 -11.37 -7.03
C HIS A 11 -12.69 -10.58 -5.88
N GLU A 12 -11.66 -9.78 -6.18
CA GLU A 12 -10.99 -8.93 -5.17
C GLU A 12 -11.97 -7.89 -4.59
N ASN A 13 -12.79 -7.23 -5.43
CA ASN A 13 -13.82 -6.32 -4.94
C ASN A 13 -14.80 -7.01 -3.97
N ALA A 14 -15.27 -8.20 -4.30
CA ALA A 14 -16.19 -8.95 -3.43
C ALA A 14 -15.55 -9.34 -2.09
N ASN A 15 -14.29 -9.80 -2.11
CA ASN A 15 -13.54 -10.19 -0.93
C ASN A 15 -13.30 -8.99 0.01
N TRP A 16 -12.78 -7.90 -0.53
CA TRP A 16 -12.47 -6.70 0.25
C TRP A 16 -13.75 -6.02 0.77
N SER A 17 -14.81 -5.93 -0.04
CA SER A 17 -16.10 -5.40 0.39
C SER A 17 -16.65 -6.18 1.60
N LYS A 18 -16.54 -7.53 1.59
CA LYS A 18 -16.97 -8.35 2.72
C LYS A 18 -16.15 -8.09 3.99
N ILE A 19 -14.82 -7.92 3.84
CA ILE A 19 -13.92 -7.61 4.97
C ILE A 19 -14.31 -6.26 5.58
N PHE A 20 -14.46 -5.22 4.76
CA PHE A 20 -14.76 -3.87 5.24
C PHE A 20 -16.19 -3.76 5.81
N GLN A 21 -17.15 -4.51 5.26
CA GLN A 21 -18.50 -4.59 5.82
C GLN A 21 -18.51 -5.16 7.25
N VAL A 22 -17.70 -6.19 7.51
CA VAL A 22 -17.53 -6.76 8.85
C VAL A 22 -16.86 -5.77 9.81
N GLU A 23 -15.88 -5.01 9.36
CA GLU A 23 -15.18 -4.02 10.19
C GLU A 23 -16.09 -2.81 10.51
N LEU A 24 -16.86 -2.31 9.54
CA LEU A 24 -17.89 -1.29 9.75
C LEU A 24 -18.92 -1.72 10.79
N GLY A 25 -19.43 -2.95 10.70
CA GLY A 25 -20.44 -3.48 11.62
C GLY A 25 -19.96 -3.65 13.06
N LYS A 26 -18.65 -3.81 13.27
CA LYS A 26 -18.06 -4.00 14.62
C LYS A 26 -17.80 -2.71 15.37
N ASN A 27 -17.91 -1.55 14.71
CA ASN A 27 -17.53 -0.24 15.26
C ASN A 27 -16.14 -0.25 15.95
N SER A 28 -15.24 -1.09 15.46
CA SER A 28 -13.95 -1.38 16.10
C SER A 28 -12.84 -1.53 15.09
N ASP A 29 -11.92 -0.60 15.06
CA ASP A 29 -10.62 -0.74 14.39
C ASP A 29 -9.60 -1.53 15.24
N LYS A 30 -10.07 -2.39 16.14
CA LYS A 30 -9.21 -3.22 17.00
C LYS A 30 -8.19 -4.05 16.20
N LYS A 31 -8.53 -4.43 14.97
CA LYS A 31 -7.64 -5.22 14.11
C LYS A 31 -6.32 -4.50 13.79
N PHE A 32 -6.34 -3.17 13.67
CA PHE A 32 -5.17 -2.33 13.32
C PHE A 32 -4.76 -1.36 14.43
N SER A 33 -5.18 -1.61 15.69
CA SER A 33 -4.93 -0.75 16.86
C SER A 33 -3.90 -1.34 17.85
N SER A 34 -3.22 -2.44 17.48
CA SER A 34 -2.14 -2.95 18.33
C SER A 34 -0.90 -2.07 18.21
N PHE A 35 -0.05 -2.07 19.25
CA PHE A 35 1.22 -1.35 19.25
C PHE A 35 2.11 -1.71 18.04
N TRP A 36 1.99 -2.94 17.52
CA TRP A 36 2.69 -3.35 16.30
C TRP A 36 2.23 -2.54 15.10
N TRP A 37 0.92 -2.39 14.90
CA TRP A 37 0.33 -1.60 13.82
C TRP A 37 0.57 -0.10 14.00
N GLU A 38 0.46 0.42 15.24
CA GLU A 38 0.80 1.82 15.55
C GLU A 38 2.23 2.13 15.11
N SER A 39 3.20 1.32 15.54
CA SER A 39 4.62 1.52 15.17
C SER A 39 4.89 1.38 13.66
N TYR A 40 4.14 0.51 12.97
CA TYR A 40 4.22 0.38 11.52
C TYR A 40 3.75 1.65 10.80
N TYR A 41 2.55 2.14 11.15
CA TYR A 41 2.01 3.34 10.54
C TYR A 41 2.85 4.58 10.86
N ASP A 42 3.32 4.72 12.09
CA ASP A 42 4.21 5.83 12.49
C ASP A 42 5.50 5.84 11.66
N GLU A 43 6.13 4.69 11.46
CA GLU A 43 7.35 4.61 10.67
C GLU A 43 7.09 4.91 9.18
N LEU A 44 6.03 4.34 8.61
CA LEU A 44 5.65 4.52 7.21
C LEU A 44 5.30 5.98 6.92
N THR A 45 4.41 6.57 7.70
CA THR A 45 3.95 7.94 7.49
C THR A 45 5.06 8.96 7.71
N ASN A 46 5.91 8.77 8.73
CA ASN A 46 7.10 9.61 8.93
C ASN A 46 8.08 9.51 7.75
N GLY A 47 8.25 8.30 7.20
CA GLY A 47 9.11 8.09 6.03
C GLY A 47 8.57 8.78 4.78
N VAL A 48 7.27 8.63 4.49
CA VAL A 48 6.62 9.25 3.33
C VAL A 48 6.54 10.77 3.48
N ASN A 49 6.18 11.28 4.67
CA ASN A 49 6.17 12.74 4.93
C ASN A 49 7.53 13.39 4.69
N LYS A 50 8.64 12.70 5.03
CA LYS A 50 9.99 13.20 4.73
C LYS A 50 10.26 13.29 3.22
N ILE A 51 9.78 12.31 2.44
CA ILE A 51 9.89 12.33 0.97
C ILE A 51 9.06 13.48 0.40
N MET A 52 7.80 13.58 0.82
CA MET A 52 6.89 14.64 0.37
C MET A 52 7.47 16.04 0.65
N LEU A 53 8.02 16.24 1.85
CA LEU A 53 8.64 17.51 2.26
C LEU A 53 9.91 17.82 1.46
N ALA A 54 10.79 16.84 1.27
CA ALA A 54 12.06 17.03 0.58
C ALA A 54 11.87 17.46 -0.88
N ASP A 55 10.83 16.96 -1.53
CA ASP A 55 10.49 17.27 -2.91
C ASP A 55 9.39 18.32 -3.05
N SER A 56 8.95 18.97 -1.95
CA SER A 56 7.89 19.99 -1.90
C SER A 56 6.58 19.52 -2.54
N LEU A 57 6.21 18.24 -2.33
CA LEU A 57 5.01 17.63 -2.88
C LEU A 57 3.80 17.91 -1.98
N ASN A 58 2.63 18.21 -2.59
CA ASN A 58 1.43 18.64 -1.88
C ASN A 58 0.22 17.73 -2.11
N THR A 59 0.15 17.04 -3.23
CA THR A 59 -0.98 16.19 -3.62
C THR A 59 -0.58 14.73 -3.64
N ILE A 60 -1.41 13.87 -3.03
CA ILE A 60 -1.17 12.43 -2.99
C ILE A 60 -2.42 11.64 -3.39
N LEU A 61 -2.23 10.61 -4.21
CA LEU A 61 -3.22 9.60 -4.56
C LEU A 61 -2.81 8.24 -4.02
N GLU A 62 -3.68 7.59 -3.26
CA GLU A 62 -3.59 6.15 -2.95
C GLU A 62 -4.55 5.40 -3.88
N ALA A 63 -4.01 4.56 -4.75
CA ALA A 63 -4.75 3.79 -5.74
C ALA A 63 -4.99 2.35 -5.24
N GLY A 64 -6.26 1.98 -5.04
CA GLY A 64 -6.65 0.77 -4.32
C GLY A 64 -6.47 0.96 -2.82
N SER A 65 -7.09 2.01 -2.30
CA SER A 65 -6.80 2.51 -0.94
C SER A 65 -7.32 1.62 0.19
N GLY A 66 -8.32 0.78 -0.06
CA GLY A 66 -8.97 0.02 0.99
C GLY A 66 -9.42 0.91 2.15
N SER A 67 -8.82 0.74 3.33
CA SER A 67 -9.09 1.58 4.50
C SER A 67 -8.52 3.01 4.38
N GLY A 68 -7.61 3.25 3.47
CA GLY A 68 -6.91 4.52 3.31
C GLY A 68 -6.05 4.96 4.50
N LYS A 69 -5.92 4.12 5.54
CA LYS A 69 -5.31 4.53 6.81
C LYS A 69 -3.88 5.03 6.65
N ALA A 70 -3.11 4.47 5.73
CA ALA A 70 -1.74 4.91 5.47
C ALA A 70 -1.70 6.36 4.97
N THR A 71 -2.53 6.72 4.00
CA THR A 71 -2.64 8.08 3.46
C THR A 71 -3.32 9.04 4.44
N LEU A 72 -4.37 8.59 5.13
CA LEU A 72 -5.10 9.45 6.09
C LEU A 72 -4.20 9.94 7.23
N LEU A 73 -3.26 9.12 7.70
CA LEU A 73 -2.32 9.48 8.77
C LEU A 73 -1.10 10.31 8.31
N LEU A 74 -0.97 10.62 7.02
CA LEU A 74 0.05 11.55 6.53
C LEU A 74 -0.24 12.99 6.99
N ASN A 75 0.73 13.89 6.78
CA ASN A 75 0.63 15.30 7.16
C ASN A 75 -0.73 15.89 6.74
N GLU A 76 -1.37 16.61 7.66
CA GLU A 76 -2.70 17.23 7.47
C GLU A 76 -2.75 18.26 6.33
N LYS A 77 -1.63 18.90 6.02
CA LYS A 77 -1.52 19.89 4.94
C LYS A 77 -1.58 19.30 3.53
N LEU A 78 -1.44 17.99 3.38
CA LEU A 78 -1.49 17.33 2.08
C LEU A 78 -2.93 17.22 1.60
N HIS A 79 -3.12 17.47 0.29
CA HIS A 79 -4.37 17.14 -0.39
C HIS A 79 -4.37 15.65 -0.74
N LYS A 80 -5.19 14.89 -0.05
CA LYS A 80 -5.25 13.44 -0.13
C LYS A 80 -6.40 13.00 -1.04
N THR A 81 -6.16 12.00 -1.87
CA THR A 81 -7.18 11.35 -2.66
C THR A 81 -7.06 9.84 -2.46
N LEU A 82 -8.16 9.21 -2.10
CA LEU A 82 -8.29 7.77 -1.95
C LEU A 82 -9.15 7.24 -3.09
N LEU A 83 -8.60 6.37 -3.92
CA LEU A 83 -9.30 5.68 -5.00
C LEU A 83 -9.46 4.21 -4.63
N ASP A 84 -10.68 3.70 -4.70
CA ASP A 84 -10.96 2.28 -4.57
C ASP A 84 -12.13 1.87 -5.47
N ILE A 85 -12.15 0.63 -5.91
CA ILE A 85 -13.25 0.08 -6.71
C ILE A 85 -14.45 -0.30 -5.84
N SER A 86 -14.23 -0.51 -4.54
CA SER A 86 -15.25 -0.88 -3.58
C SER A 86 -15.83 0.35 -2.88
N PRO A 87 -17.13 0.67 -3.09
CA PRO A 87 -17.78 1.74 -2.34
C PRO A 87 -17.81 1.46 -0.84
N VAL A 88 -17.83 0.18 -0.42
CA VAL A 88 -17.77 -0.21 1.01
C VAL A 88 -16.41 0.10 1.62
N ALA A 89 -15.32 -0.10 0.86
CA ALA A 89 -13.98 0.29 1.29
C ALA A 89 -13.89 1.80 1.50
N LEU A 90 -14.42 2.59 0.58
CA LEU A 90 -14.46 4.04 0.68
C LEU A 90 -15.34 4.54 1.83
N GLU A 91 -16.46 3.88 2.11
CA GLU A 91 -17.28 4.17 3.29
C GLU A 91 -16.50 3.91 4.59
N TYR A 92 -15.77 2.80 4.66
CA TYR A 92 -14.89 2.51 5.78
C TYR A 92 -13.76 3.52 5.91
N ALA A 93 -13.14 3.91 4.80
CA ALA A 93 -12.11 4.96 4.79
C ALA A 93 -12.65 6.32 5.28
N LYS A 94 -13.87 6.70 4.91
CA LYS A 94 -14.56 7.90 5.44
C LYS A 94 -14.79 7.80 6.94
N HIS A 95 -15.20 6.63 7.43
CA HIS A 95 -15.34 6.39 8.88
C HIS A 95 -14.01 6.58 9.61
N ILE A 96 -12.91 6.06 9.06
CA ILE A 96 -11.56 6.25 9.61
C ILE A 96 -11.15 7.74 9.57
N ALA A 97 -11.39 8.44 8.46
CA ALA A 97 -11.09 9.87 8.32
C ALA A 97 -11.81 10.70 9.39
N ASN A 98 -13.10 10.46 9.58
CA ASN A 98 -13.90 11.14 10.60
C ASN A 98 -13.39 10.86 12.03
N LYS A 99 -12.98 9.61 12.30
CA LYS A 99 -12.45 9.24 13.62
C LYS A 99 -11.12 9.93 13.95
N PHE A 100 -10.27 10.16 12.95
CA PHE A 100 -8.98 10.86 13.10
C PHE A 100 -9.07 12.35 12.79
N GLU A 101 -10.28 12.89 12.57
CA GLU A 101 -10.53 14.31 12.25
C GLU A 101 -9.70 14.78 11.04
N VAL A 102 -9.55 13.89 10.03
CA VAL A 102 -8.75 14.17 8.84
C VAL A 102 -9.58 14.94 7.82
N GLU A 103 -9.16 16.16 7.54
CA GLU A 103 -9.71 17.03 6.51
C GLU A 103 -8.93 16.88 5.18
N ASN A 104 -9.32 17.63 4.15
CA ASN A 104 -8.64 17.71 2.83
C ASN A 104 -8.46 16.34 2.14
N THR A 105 -9.45 15.45 2.27
CA THR A 105 -9.45 14.13 1.65
C THR A 105 -10.60 13.94 0.68
N ASN A 106 -10.29 13.53 -0.55
CA ASN A 106 -11.25 13.13 -1.57
C ASN A 106 -11.36 11.60 -1.58
N PHE A 107 -12.59 11.09 -1.72
CA PHE A 107 -12.88 9.67 -1.85
C PHE A 107 -13.51 9.43 -3.21
N VAL A 108 -12.86 8.65 -4.06
CA VAL A 108 -13.25 8.46 -5.46
C VAL A 108 -13.42 6.97 -5.75
N GLU A 109 -14.61 6.59 -6.17
CA GLU A 109 -14.86 5.24 -6.70
C GLU A 109 -14.25 5.14 -8.10
N GLY A 110 -13.42 4.13 -8.32
CA GLY A 110 -12.77 3.96 -9.61
C GLY A 110 -11.83 2.75 -9.68
N ASN A 111 -11.51 2.39 -10.91
CA ASN A 111 -10.67 1.24 -11.23
C ASN A 111 -9.21 1.69 -11.38
N ILE A 112 -8.30 0.98 -10.70
CA ILE A 112 -6.85 1.24 -10.74
C ILE A 112 -6.23 1.08 -12.15
N PHE A 113 -6.88 0.33 -13.03
CA PHE A 113 -6.45 0.13 -14.44
C PHE A 113 -6.93 1.25 -15.38
N SER A 114 -7.85 2.12 -14.92
CA SER A 114 -8.40 3.24 -15.68
C SER A 114 -8.95 4.27 -14.71
N MET A 115 -8.06 5.07 -14.13
CA MET A 115 -8.40 6.01 -13.07
C MET A 115 -9.12 7.23 -13.65
N PRO A 116 -10.20 7.74 -13.00
CA PRO A 116 -10.98 8.86 -13.50
C PRO A 116 -10.29 10.22 -13.28
N PHE A 117 -8.98 10.28 -13.51
CA PHE A 117 -8.18 11.49 -13.35
C PHE A 117 -7.50 11.90 -14.65
N LYS A 118 -7.22 13.20 -14.77
CA LYS A 118 -6.42 13.74 -15.88
C LYS A 118 -4.95 13.28 -15.75
N ASN A 119 -4.22 13.34 -16.87
CA ASN A 119 -2.78 13.15 -16.86
C ASN A 119 -2.12 14.25 -16.00
N ASN A 120 -1.05 13.89 -15.31
CA ASN A 120 -0.25 14.81 -14.50
C ASN A 120 -1.09 15.57 -13.47
N ASN A 121 -1.78 14.85 -12.59
CA ASN A 121 -2.71 15.38 -11.62
C ASN A 121 -2.22 15.32 -10.17
N PHE A 122 -1.30 14.43 -9.85
CA PHE A 122 -0.82 14.21 -8.48
C PHE A 122 0.71 14.24 -8.40
N ASP A 123 1.23 14.78 -7.30
CA ASP A 123 2.69 14.83 -7.09
C ASP A 123 3.24 13.49 -6.62
N PHE A 124 2.46 12.74 -5.84
CA PHE A 124 2.80 11.42 -5.33
C PHE A 124 1.63 10.46 -5.58
N VAL A 125 1.91 9.37 -6.29
CA VAL A 125 0.92 8.31 -6.55
C VAL A 125 1.45 7.01 -6.00
N TRP A 126 0.70 6.38 -5.12
CA TRP A 126 1.12 5.11 -4.53
C TRP A 126 -0.01 4.10 -4.42
N ASN A 127 0.37 2.84 -4.23
CA ASN A 127 -0.49 1.80 -3.70
C ASN A 127 0.25 0.95 -2.67
N ILE A 128 -0.50 0.32 -1.76
CA ILE A 128 0.05 -0.56 -0.72
C ILE A 128 -0.87 -1.77 -0.58
N GLY A 129 -0.29 -2.98 -0.74
CA GLY A 129 -1.07 -4.20 -0.56
C GLY A 129 -2.06 -4.45 -1.70
N VAL A 130 -1.69 -4.13 -2.94
CA VAL A 130 -2.55 -4.26 -4.13
C VAL A 130 -1.89 -5.10 -5.20
N ILE A 131 -0.66 -4.76 -5.60
CA ILE A 131 -0.04 -5.36 -6.79
C ILE A 131 0.27 -6.85 -6.64
N GLU A 132 0.44 -7.34 -5.42
CA GLU A 132 0.68 -8.75 -5.12
C GLU A 132 -0.48 -9.69 -5.48
N HIS A 133 -1.65 -9.16 -5.79
CA HIS A 133 -2.82 -9.95 -6.22
C HIS A 133 -2.86 -10.16 -7.74
N TYR A 134 -2.04 -9.44 -8.52
CA TYR A 134 -2.07 -9.41 -9.98
C TYR A 134 -0.87 -10.11 -10.63
N GLU A 135 -0.99 -10.46 -11.91
CA GLU A 135 0.14 -10.95 -12.71
C GLU A 135 1.06 -9.79 -13.16
N LEU A 136 2.30 -10.10 -13.56
CA LEU A 136 3.28 -9.06 -13.90
C LEU A 136 2.82 -8.16 -15.05
N ASP A 137 2.12 -8.70 -16.04
CA ASP A 137 1.54 -7.91 -17.14
C ASP A 137 0.47 -6.94 -16.64
N ASP A 138 -0.35 -7.36 -15.68
CA ASP A 138 -1.38 -6.52 -15.07
C ASP A 138 -0.76 -5.46 -14.15
N ILE A 139 0.30 -5.82 -13.41
CA ILE A 139 1.09 -4.87 -12.60
C ILE A 139 1.68 -3.78 -13.50
N LYS A 140 2.15 -4.13 -14.70
CA LYS A 140 2.64 -3.16 -15.67
C LYS A 140 1.54 -2.15 -16.04
N LEU A 141 0.34 -2.61 -16.36
CA LEU A 141 -0.81 -1.73 -16.67
C LEU A 141 -1.17 -0.81 -15.50
N ILE A 142 -1.12 -1.31 -14.26
CA ILE A 142 -1.33 -0.52 -13.06
C ILE A 142 -0.27 0.60 -12.95
N ILE A 143 1.01 0.25 -13.12
CA ILE A 143 2.12 1.22 -13.02
C ILE A 143 2.05 2.25 -14.16
N GLU A 144 1.69 1.85 -15.38
CA GLU A 144 1.45 2.77 -16.51
C GLU A 144 0.39 3.81 -16.16
N GLU A 145 -0.72 3.37 -15.59
CA GLU A 145 -1.82 4.25 -15.21
C GLU A 145 -1.46 5.15 -14.03
N MET A 146 -0.72 4.65 -13.04
CA MET A 146 -0.16 5.45 -11.95
C MET A 146 0.80 6.51 -12.49
N VAL A 147 1.67 6.16 -13.44
CA VAL A 147 2.60 7.10 -14.11
C VAL A 147 1.83 8.13 -14.92
N ARG A 148 0.75 7.75 -15.61
CA ARG A 148 -0.10 8.67 -16.38
C ARG A 148 -0.69 9.78 -15.50
N VAL A 149 -1.25 9.43 -14.34
CA VAL A 149 -1.88 10.40 -13.44
C VAL A 149 -0.90 11.16 -12.56
N CYS A 150 0.33 10.67 -12.44
CA CYS A 150 1.42 11.32 -11.71
C CYS A 150 2.01 12.48 -12.49
N ASN A 151 2.31 13.59 -11.82
CA ASN A 151 3.00 14.76 -12.40
C ASN A 151 4.34 14.38 -13.00
N LYS A 152 4.82 15.16 -14.01
CA LYS A 152 6.05 14.85 -14.73
C LYS A 152 7.26 14.63 -13.80
N SER A 153 7.46 15.52 -12.84
CA SER A 153 8.52 15.42 -11.82
C SER A 153 8.03 14.77 -10.51
N GLY A 154 6.95 13.97 -10.58
CA GLY A 154 6.36 13.35 -9.43
C GLY A 154 6.98 12.00 -9.08
N ILE A 155 6.42 11.39 -8.05
CA ILE A 155 6.85 10.10 -7.52
C ILE A 155 5.72 9.08 -7.66
N VAL A 156 6.06 7.90 -8.18
CA VAL A 156 5.20 6.72 -8.13
C VAL A 156 5.81 5.70 -7.19
N ALA A 157 5.03 5.18 -6.26
CA ALA A 157 5.51 4.17 -5.31
C ALA A 157 4.56 2.98 -5.22
N VAL A 158 5.11 1.77 -5.14
CA VAL A 158 4.34 0.55 -4.94
C VAL A 158 4.84 -0.18 -3.70
N GLY A 159 3.91 -0.50 -2.80
CA GLY A 159 4.17 -1.18 -1.54
C GLY A 159 3.59 -2.58 -1.53
N MET A 160 4.42 -3.57 -1.24
CA MET A 160 3.99 -4.95 -1.10
C MET A 160 4.52 -5.58 0.19
N PRO A 161 3.83 -6.59 0.74
CA PRO A 161 4.33 -7.31 1.91
C PRO A 161 5.70 -7.94 1.63
N ASN A 162 6.61 -7.80 2.57
CA ASN A 162 7.93 -8.41 2.47
C ASN A 162 7.87 -9.88 2.86
N PHE A 163 8.11 -10.75 1.90
CA PHE A 163 8.02 -12.20 2.07
C PHE A 163 9.03 -12.80 3.07
N TYR A 164 10.06 -12.05 3.43
CA TYR A 164 11.06 -12.42 4.45
C TYR A 164 10.77 -11.80 5.83
N SER A 165 9.64 -11.11 6.00
CA SER A 165 9.22 -10.59 7.31
C SER A 165 8.58 -11.67 8.18
N GLY A 166 8.68 -11.51 9.51
CA GLY A 166 8.09 -12.45 10.46
C GLY A 166 6.60 -12.70 10.25
N PRO A 167 5.75 -11.66 10.04
CA PRO A 167 4.32 -11.84 9.76
C PRO A 167 4.05 -12.72 8.53
N ILE A 168 4.78 -12.51 7.44
CA ILE A 168 4.59 -13.27 6.20
C ILE A 168 5.17 -14.68 6.32
N LEU A 169 6.31 -14.86 6.96
CA LEU A 169 6.86 -16.19 7.26
C LEU A 169 5.90 -17.01 8.10
N LYS A 170 5.26 -16.39 9.12
CA LYS A 170 4.20 -17.02 9.90
C LYS A 170 3.00 -17.42 9.03
N ALA A 171 2.51 -16.52 8.18
CA ALA A 171 1.38 -16.80 7.29
C ALA A 171 1.68 -17.97 6.34
N ARG A 172 2.90 -18.05 5.79
CA ARG A 172 3.37 -19.19 4.98
C ARG A 172 3.37 -20.50 5.75
N LEU A 173 3.85 -20.47 7.01
CA LEU A 173 3.80 -21.64 7.88
C LEU A 173 2.37 -22.08 8.16
N LEU A 174 1.45 -21.14 8.44
CA LEU A 174 0.02 -21.44 8.65
C LEU A 174 -0.65 -21.98 7.38
N LYS A 175 -0.23 -21.52 6.20
CA LYS A 175 -0.70 -22.08 4.91
C LYS A 175 -0.30 -23.56 4.76
N LEU A 176 0.90 -23.92 5.21
CA LEU A 176 1.36 -25.32 5.24
C LEU A 176 0.60 -26.15 6.29
N LEU A 177 0.31 -25.56 7.45
CA LEU A 177 -0.42 -26.17 8.56
C LEU A 177 -1.92 -25.84 8.46
N LYS A 178 -2.62 -26.41 7.47
CA LYS A 178 -4.00 -26.07 7.07
C LYS A 178 -5.04 -26.08 8.20
N PHE A 179 -4.82 -26.88 9.24
CA PHE A 179 -5.74 -27.05 10.39
C PHE A 179 -5.63 -25.91 11.42
N ILE A 180 -4.60 -25.08 11.38
CA ILE A 180 -4.44 -23.97 12.31
C ILE A 180 -5.13 -22.73 11.72
N PRO A 181 -6.05 -22.05 12.46
CA PRO A 181 -6.69 -20.82 11.98
C PRO A 181 -5.69 -19.65 11.90
N GLY A 182 -5.92 -18.75 10.98
CA GLY A 182 -5.11 -17.54 10.81
C GLY A 182 -5.00 -17.13 9.35
N TYR A 183 -4.35 -15.98 9.10
CA TYR A 183 -4.09 -15.47 7.76
C TYR A 183 -3.08 -16.35 7.01
N LYS A 184 -3.38 -16.75 5.79
CA LYS A 184 -2.66 -17.81 5.05
C LYS A 184 -2.13 -17.43 3.66
N LEU A 185 -2.14 -16.17 3.27
CA LEU A 185 -1.70 -15.73 1.93
C LEU A 185 -2.48 -16.48 0.82
N ASP A 186 -3.78 -16.19 0.68
CA ASP A 186 -4.63 -16.96 -0.24
C ASP A 186 -4.47 -16.52 -1.69
N THR A 187 -4.32 -15.22 -1.95
CA THR A 187 -4.24 -14.63 -3.31
C THR A 187 -2.91 -13.94 -3.60
N GLU A 188 -2.07 -13.72 -2.60
CA GLU A 188 -0.82 -12.99 -2.73
C GLU A 188 0.24 -13.78 -3.49
N LYS A 189 0.82 -13.13 -4.49
CA LYS A 189 1.91 -13.64 -5.32
C LYS A 189 3.25 -13.07 -4.85
N PHE A 190 4.27 -13.89 -4.96
CA PHE A 190 5.62 -13.48 -4.61
C PHE A 190 6.38 -12.97 -5.85
N TYR A 191 6.83 -11.73 -5.78
CA TYR A 191 7.67 -11.16 -6.82
C TYR A 191 9.01 -10.72 -6.26
N GLU A 192 10.07 -11.01 -7.02
CA GLU A 192 11.38 -10.44 -6.76
C GLU A 192 11.36 -8.93 -7.03
N LEU A 193 12.04 -8.18 -6.18
CA LEU A 193 12.17 -6.74 -6.29
C LEU A 193 12.63 -6.29 -7.68
N SER A 194 13.61 -7.00 -8.25
CA SER A 194 14.17 -6.75 -9.59
C SER A 194 13.14 -6.78 -10.71
N LYS A 195 12.08 -7.60 -10.59
CA LYS A 195 11.00 -7.67 -11.59
C LYS A 195 10.15 -6.41 -11.57
N ILE A 196 9.78 -5.94 -10.38
CA ILE A 196 8.99 -4.69 -10.25
C ILE A 196 9.82 -3.47 -10.67
N GLU A 197 11.09 -3.40 -10.28
CA GLU A 197 12.00 -2.37 -10.78
C GLU A 197 12.18 -2.43 -12.31
N GLY A 198 12.18 -3.64 -12.89
CA GLY A 198 12.19 -3.85 -14.33
C GLY A 198 10.97 -3.25 -15.02
N ILE A 199 9.77 -3.45 -14.45
CA ILE A 199 8.53 -2.85 -14.96
C ILE A 199 8.59 -1.32 -14.94
N PHE A 200 9.07 -0.70 -13.87
CA PHE A 200 9.26 0.76 -13.84
C PHE A 200 10.17 1.27 -14.96
N LYS A 201 11.27 0.56 -15.24
CA LYS A 201 12.20 0.92 -16.33
C LYS A 201 11.55 0.76 -17.71
N GLU A 202 10.74 -0.26 -17.90
CA GLU A 202 9.98 -0.49 -19.13
C GLU A 202 8.95 0.62 -19.36
N VAL A 203 8.12 0.91 -18.34
CA VAL A 203 7.12 1.97 -18.39
C VAL A 203 7.77 3.35 -18.61
N SER A 204 8.91 3.62 -17.98
CA SER A 204 9.71 4.83 -18.23
C SER A 204 10.09 4.98 -19.71
N LYS A 205 10.56 3.90 -20.32
CA LYS A 205 10.96 3.89 -21.73
C LYS A 205 9.76 4.12 -22.65
N GLU A 206 8.64 3.45 -22.38
CA GLU A 206 7.42 3.53 -23.20
C GLU A 206 6.71 4.88 -23.08
N SER A 207 6.67 5.45 -21.90
CA SER A 207 6.06 6.77 -21.64
C SER A 207 6.95 7.95 -22.02
N GLY A 208 8.23 7.71 -22.33
CA GLY A 208 9.23 8.76 -22.59
C GLY A 208 9.61 9.57 -21.33
N ARG A 209 9.22 9.14 -20.15
CA ARG A 209 9.55 9.80 -18.86
C ARG A 209 10.83 9.23 -18.29
N LYS A 210 11.80 10.08 -18.02
CA LYS A 210 13.09 9.64 -17.49
C LYS A 210 13.01 9.39 -15.98
N ILE A 211 13.61 8.28 -15.54
CA ILE A 211 13.74 7.97 -14.12
C ILE A 211 14.94 8.71 -13.54
N THR A 212 14.72 9.51 -12.52
CA THR A 212 15.78 10.16 -11.74
C THR A 212 16.39 9.17 -10.74
N TYR A 213 15.55 8.43 -10.00
CA TYR A 213 16.00 7.34 -9.13
C TYR A 213 14.91 6.29 -8.92
N ILE A 214 15.34 5.06 -8.61
CA ILE A 214 14.52 4.02 -8.02
C ILE A 214 15.21 3.58 -6.72
N GLU A 215 14.46 3.59 -5.63
CA GLU A 215 14.93 3.09 -4.33
C GLU A 215 13.89 2.22 -3.65
N THR A 216 14.32 1.29 -2.80
CA THR A 216 13.44 0.49 -1.97
C THR A 216 13.65 0.82 -0.50
N LYS A 217 12.56 1.22 0.17
CA LYS A 217 12.52 1.43 1.61
C LYS A 217 11.71 0.33 2.29
N TYR A 218 12.08 0.02 3.54
CA TYR A 218 11.46 -1.03 4.32
C TYR A 218 10.85 -0.44 5.58
N PHE A 219 9.58 -0.77 5.86
CA PHE A 219 8.81 -0.22 6.97
C PHE A 219 8.18 -1.31 7.83
N GLY A 220 7.93 -0.96 9.09
CA GLY A 220 7.29 -1.84 10.06
C GLY A 220 8.28 -2.76 10.80
N ASN A 221 7.73 -3.57 11.68
CA ASN A 221 8.54 -4.45 12.51
C ASN A 221 8.82 -5.79 11.80
N PRO A 222 10.03 -6.35 11.87
CA PRO A 222 10.34 -7.68 11.31
C PRO A 222 9.71 -8.83 12.12
N LEU A 223 9.31 -8.60 13.39
CA LEU A 223 8.69 -9.60 14.25
C LEU A 223 7.21 -9.80 13.94
N ILE A 224 6.66 -10.94 14.31
CA ILE A 224 5.23 -11.27 14.14
C ILE A 224 4.32 -10.29 14.89
N MET A 225 3.08 -10.13 14.39
CA MET A 225 2.13 -9.14 14.92
C MET A 225 1.71 -9.40 16.36
N GLU A 226 1.78 -10.64 16.83
CA GLU A 226 1.46 -11.06 18.20
C GLU A 226 2.63 -10.88 19.18
N THR A 227 3.74 -10.31 18.74
CA THR A 227 4.87 -10.04 19.64
C THR A 227 4.42 -9.13 20.80
N PRO A 228 4.68 -9.52 22.04
CA PRO A 228 4.26 -8.72 23.20
C PRO A 228 4.79 -7.29 23.17
N ARG A 229 3.93 -6.35 23.58
CA ARG A 229 4.22 -4.89 23.53
C ARG A 229 5.54 -4.54 24.25
N PHE A 230 5.85 -5.21 25.37
CA PHE A 230 7.08 -4.91 26.10
C PHE A 230 8.34 -5.28 25.31
N ILE A 231 8.32 -6.40 24.53
CA ILE A 231 9.43 -6.78 23.65
C ILE A 231 9.59 -5.76 22.54
N LEU A 232 8.47 -5.34 21.91
CA LEU A 232 8.50 -4.33 20.85
C LEU A 232 9.06 -3.00 21.36
N LYS A 233 8.70 -2.58 22.58
CA LYS A 233 9.16 -1.32 23.16
C LYS A 233 10.64 -1.35 23.57
N THR A 234 11.11 -2.48 24.12
CA THR A 234 12.49 -2.57 24.68
C THR A 234 13.50 -3.00 23.63
N MET A 235 13.16 -3.95 22.77
CA MET A 235 14.07 -4.56 21.81
C MET A 235 13.73 -4.27 20.35
N GLY A 236 12.50 -3.79 20.06
CA GLY A 236 12.00 -3.61 18.70
C GLY A 236 12.89 -2.72 17.84
N GLY A 237 13.40 -1.62 18.41
CA GLY A 237 14.32 -0.71 17.70
C GLY A 237 15.65 -1.35 17.32
N PHE A 238 16.23 -2.11 18.24
CA PHE A 238 17.47 -2.86 17.98
C PHE A 238 17.25 -3.95 16.92
N ILE A 239 16.19 -4.75 17.06
CA ILE A 239 15.83 -5.82 16.12
C ILE A 239 15.53 -5.24 14.73
N SER A 240 14.77 -4.15 14.65
CA SER A 240 14.46 -3.47 13.38
C SER A 240 15.69 -2.90 12.67
N ARG A 241 16.70 -2.50 13.43
CA ARG A 241 18.00 -2.07 12.87
C ARG A 241 18.81 -3.23 12.34
N LEU A 242 18.88 -4.33 13.08
CA LEU A 242 19.63 -5.54 12.71
C LEU A 242 18.98 -6.23 11.49
N PHE A 243 17.64 -6.32 11.46
CA PHE A 243 16.85 -6.96 10.41
C PHE A 243 16.17 -5.94 9.50
N ARG A 244 16.87 -4.87 9.12
CA ARG A 244 16.30 -3.75 8.35
C ARG A 244 15.60 -4.18 7.06
N LYS A 245 16.15 -5.17 6.35
CA LYS A 245 15.59 -5.71 5.10
C LYS A 245 14.49 -6.75 5.31
N ASN A 246 14.18 -7.11 6.56
CA ASN A 246 13.11 -8.07 6.89
C ASN A 246 11.89 -7.38 7.51
N LYS A 247 11.78 -6.05 7.43
CA LYS A 247 10.61 -5.30 7.85
C LYS A 247 9.38 -5.67 7.02
N PHE A 248 8.19 -5.42 7.56
CA PHE A 248 6.92 -5.93 7.02
C PHE A 248 6.61 -5.48 5.60
N LEU A 249 6.80 -4.20 5.30
CA LEU A 249 6.49 -3.60 3.99
C LEU A 249 7.78 -3.27 3.23
N MET A 250 7.81 -3.65 1.96
CA MET A 250 8.75 -3.10 0.97
C MET A 250 8.01 -2.03 0.16
N LEU A 251 8.53 -0.82 0.12
CA LEU A 251 8.03 0.28 -0.70
C LEU A 251 9.08 0.64 -1.76
N ILE A 252 8.77 0.35 -3.01
CA ILE A 252 9.58 0.70 -4.17
C ILE A 252 9.14 2.08 -4.62
N ILE A 253 10.05 3.03 -4.66
CA ILE A 253 9.83 4.45 -4.92
C ILE A 253 10.57 4.81 -6.20
N CYS A 254 9.84 5.29 -7.20
CA CYS A 254 10.37 5.74 -8.47
C CYS A 254 10.05 7.21 -8.69
N LYS A 255 11.07 8.06 -8.82
CA LYS A 255 10.93 9.47 -9.17
C LYS A 255 11.21 9.68 -10.64
N PHE A 256 10.34 10.45 -11.27
CA PHE A 256 10.45 10.84 -12.68
C PHE A 256 10.87 12.31 -12.86
N GLU A 257 11.34 12.61 -14.07
CA GLU A 257 11.57 13.97 -14.57
C GLU A 257 11.09 14.11 -16.04
#